data_edc8493525d4c09896146a64f65bf62a
#
_entry.id   edc8493525d4c09896146a64f65bf62a
#
_cell.length_a   1.000
_cell.length_b   1.000
_cell.length_c   1.000
_cell.angle_alpha   90.00
_cell.angle_beta   90.00
_cell.angle_gamma   90.00
#
_symmetry.space_group_name_H-M   'P 1'
#
loop_
_entity.id
_entity.type
_entity.pdbx_description
1 polymer ?
#
loop_
_entity_poly.entity_id
_entity_poly.type
_entity_poly.pdbx_seq_one_letter_code
_entity_poly.pdbx_strand_id
1 'polypeptide(L)'
;MTILEKNIQALLSGVNEPLGNKLLNFIQNKTCSRFNIDENLNIFDKTHNVFMYENLEEEINFFYQSILEKTPRYPFVCIYGIGNALLIKNLAKHYKHLFVFESEIELFILALSMIDLSEELCSGKIYLVDIKEERVNLQLRILFDQNDMFLWLNVYEMFINHNFYKKYYYEEILNADKIIHENINLVIRNLDPDSKISLSCYENFYKNIPLMLKNIPFKRIIDERKGLFESCIVVCAGPSLQKQIPLLKKYQENFVIFCVDGAYPLLVKHDITPDYVLNLDFEEYPLEFFKEVNPENKTLFILAASTHPSVVDYLYKKQIPLSVTLSDNLPYQNLHINDFGYLEFGTHVGHACYTLAIALKFKNIILIGQDLSFDKQGNSHFDSFDLGSDIDTTLNIPTLKTVAYGGLGEVLTHLAWDDYRKKLEDLFARNSQVNFLNATEGGARIEFTKEINFELCCKKFK
;
A
#
# COMPACT_ATOMS: atom_id res chain seq x y z
N MET A 1 13.75 25.83 24.44
CA MET A 1 12.77 25.07 23.63
C MET A 1 11.57 24.84 24.51
N THR A 2 10.40 25.30 24.10
CA THR A 2 9.14 25.05 24.80
C THR A 2 8.72 23.58 24.69
N ILE A 3 7.76 23.12 25.50
CA ILE A 3 7.23 21.75 25.41
C ILE A 3 6.65 21.50 24.00
N LEU A 4 5.90 22.46 23.46
CA LEU A 4 5.34 22.36 22.11
C LEU A 4 6.42 22.21 21.03
N GLU A 5 7.48 23.01 21.09
CA GLU A 5 8.60 22.92 20.14
C GLU A 5 9.28 21.55 20.17
N LYS A 6 9.51 20.96 21.36
CA LYS A 6 10.07 19.62 21.50
C LYS A 6 9.18 18.54 20.88
N ASN A 7 7.89 18.59 21.19
CA ASN A 7 6.91 17.64 20.66
C ASN A 7 6.79 17.73 19.15
N ILE A 8 6.75 18.93 18.57
CA ILE A 8 6.71 19.13 17.11
C ILE A 8 7.99 18.60 16.46
N GLN A 9 9.16 18.86 17.05
CA GLN A 9 10.42 18.33 16.53
C GLN A 9 10.43 16.80 16.54
N ALA A 10 9.88 16.17 17.58
CA ALA A 10 9.73 14.72 17.66
C ALA A 10 8.77 14.17 16.56
N LEU A 11 7.65 14.85 16.30
CA LEU A 11 6.73 14.49 15.21
C LEU A 11 7.42 14.53 13.84
N LEU A 12 8.23 15.57 13.58
CA LEU A 12 8.91 15.74 12.29
C LEU A 12 10.01 14.72 12.02
N SER A 13 10.48 14.02 13.05
CA SER A 13 11.59 13.04 12.94
C SER A 13 11.14 11.63 12.56
N GLY A 14 9.84 11.35 12.40
CA GLY A 14 9.30 10.01 12.23
C GLY A 14 8.03 9.92 11.41
N VAL A 15 7.29 8.83 11.57
CA VAL A 15 6.04 8.53 10.85
C VAL A 15 4.91 9.54 11.07
N ASN A 16 5.04 10.42 12.06
CA ASN A 16 4.12 11.50 12.37
C ASN A 16 4.49 12.82 11.66
N GLU A 17 5.48 12.83 10.76
CA GLU A 17 5.92 14.03 10.04
C GLU A 17 4.78 14.82 9.36
N PRO A 18 3.80 14.19 8.69
CA PRO A 18 2.68 14.93 8.08
C PRO A 18 1.90 15.76 9.10
N LEU A 19 1.61 15.20 10.28
CA LEU A 19 0.96 15.93 11.36
C LEU A 19 1.87 17.06 11.90
N GLY A 20 3.14 16.79 12.09
CA GLY A 20 4.11 17.81 12.53
C GLY A 20 4.13 19.04 11.62
N ASN A 21 4.19 18.82 10.30
CA ASN A 21 4.13 19.88 9.29
C ASN A 21 2.80 20.65 9.32
N LYS A 22 1.68 19.94 9.48
CA LYS A 22 0.35 20.54 9.59
C LYS A 22 0.20 21.43 10.83
N LEU A 23 0.72 20.98 11.97
CA LEU A 23 0.72 21.78 13.23
C LEU A 23 1.61 23.02 13.10
N LEU A 24 2.80 22.93 12.51
CA LEU A 24 3.66 24.08 12.24
C LEU A 24 2.96 25.12 11.38
N ASN A 25 2.34 24.69 10.28
CA ASN A 25 1.61 25.57 9.38
C ASN A 25 0.43 26.24 10.12
N PHE A 26 -0.30 25.50 10.96
CA PHE A 26 -1.40 26.07 11.73
C PHE A 26 -0.90 27.16 12.70
N ILE A 27 0.16 26.90 13.48
CA ILE A 27 0.71 27.84 14.46
C ILE A 27 1.21 29.12 13.78
N GLN A 28 1.79 29.02 12.59
CA GLN A 28 2.28 30.19 11.86
C GLN A 28 1.15 31.08 11.32
N ASN A 29 -0.01 30.51 10.98
CA ASN A 29 -1.07 31.19 10.24
C ASN A 29 -2.36 31.39 11.04
N LYS A 30 -2.55 30.72 12.16
CA LYS A 30 -3.79 30.72 12.95
C LYS A 30 -3.48 30.64 14.44
N THR A 31 -4.47 31.00 15.25
CA THR A 31 -4.47 30.81 16.71
C THR A 31 -5.63 29.92 17.11
N CYS A 32 -5.47 29.18 18.21
CA CYS A 32 -6.58 28.43 18.80
C CYS A 32 -7.72 29.37 19.18
N SER A 33 -8.87 29.14 18.59
CA SER A 33 -10.04 30.04 18.74
C SER A 33 -11.16 29.37 19.53
N ARG A 34 -11.32 28.05 19.38
CA ARG A 34 -12.40 27.27 19.97
C ARG A 34 -12.08 26.81 21.38
N PHE A 35 -10.88 26.33 21.61
CA PHE A 35 -10.49 25.74 22.89
C PHE A 35 -9.53 26.64 23.67
N ASN A 36 -9.70 26.67 24.98
CA ASN A 36 -8.80 27.32 25.93
C ASN A 36 -8.37 26.33 27.02
N ILE A 37 -7.23 26.59 27.67
CA ILE A 37 -6.72 25.82 28.80
C ILE A 37 -6.85 26.69 30.05
N ASP A 38 -7.24 26.12 31.18
CA ASP A 38 -7.21 26.75 32.47
C ASP A 38 -5.88 26.43 33.27
N GLU A 39 -5.73 26.99 34.45
CA GLU A 39 -4.57 26.79 35.30
C GLU A 39 -4.41 25.34 35.79
N ASN A 40 -5.48 24.55 35.74
CA ASN A 40 -5.50 23.14 36.19
C ASN A 40 -5.33 22.16 35.00
N LEU A 41 -4.89 22.63 33.85
CA LEU A 41 -4.76 21.83 32.61
C LEU A 41 -6.08 21.27 32.10
N ASN A 42 -7.21 21.84 32.48
CA ASN A 42 -8.52 21.51 31.92
C ASN A 42 -8.79 22.30 30.64
N ILE A 43 -9.47 21.71 29.70
CA ILE A 43 -9.79 22.29 28.39
C ILE A 43 -11.24 22.80 28.40
N PHE A 44 -11.41 24.06 28.06
CA PHE A 44 -12.73 24.69 27.91
C PHE A 44 -13.09 24.78 26.42
N ASP A 45 -14.20 24.19 26.02
CA ASP A 45 -14.78 24.33 24.68
C ASP A 45 -15.77 25.50 24.63
N LYS A 46 -15.39 26.57 23.97
CA LYS A 46 -16.23 27.78 23.78
C LYS A 46 -17.46 27.49 22.94
N THR A 47 -17.42 26.54 22.00
CA THR A 47 -18.56 26.24 21.15
C THR A 47 -19.70 25.62 21.93
N HIS A 48 -19.39 24.73 22.85
CA HIS A 48 -20.41 24.08 23.68
C HIS A 48 -20.53 24.72 25.06
N ASN A 49 -19.66 25.68 25.40
CA ASN A 49 -19.61 26.38 26.69
C ASN A 49 -19.46 25.40 27.88
N VAL A 50 -18.52 24.46 27.77
CA VAL A 50 -18.28 23.42 28.78
C VAL A 50 -16.79 23.18 28.98
N PHE A 51 -16.41 22.74 30.19
CA PHE A 51 -15.12 22.11 30.42
C PHE A 51 -15.12 20.67 29.95
N MET A 52 -13.97 20.18 29.46
CA MET A 52 -13.82 18.81 29.03
C MET A 52 -13.93 17.83 30.20
N TYR A 53 -13.36 18.18 31.35
CA TYR A 53 -13.39 17.40 32.58
C TYR A 53 -14.19 18.13 33.66
N GLU A 54 -15.03 17.38 34.41
CA GLU A 54 -15.68 17.89 35.63
C GLU A 54 -14.72 17.74 36.82
N ASN A 55 -14.09 16.56 36.95
CA ASN A 55 -13.00 16.29 37.88
C ASN A 55 -11.86 15.60 37.12
N LEU A 56 -10.87 16.39 36.73
CA LEU A 56 -9.78 15.96 35.86
C LEU A 56 -9.02 14.74 36.40
N GLU A 57 -8.64 14.74 37.69
CA GLU A 57 -7.83 13.68 38.28
C GLU A 57 -8.61 12.36 38.40
N GLU A 58 -9.85 12.42 38.90
CA GLU A 58 -10.70 11.24 39.07
C GLU A 58 -11.07 10.61 37.73
N GLU A 59 -11.42 11.44 36.73
CA GLU A 59 -11.82 10.96 35.42
C GLU A 59 -10.64 10.34 34.65
N ILE A 60 -9.47 10.96 34.70
CA ILE A 60 -8.28 10.36 34.08
C ILE A 60 -7.95 9.02 34.73
N ASN A 61 -7.98 8.93 36.06
CA ASN A 61 -7.75 7.68 36.75
C ASN A 61 -8.79 6.62 36.44
N PHE A 62 -10.06 6.98 36.34
CA PHE A 62 -11.14 6.07 35.96
C PHE A 62 -10.92 5.48 34.56
N PHE A 63 -10.67 6.32 33.54
CA PHE A 63 -10.43 5.83 32.20
C PHE A 63 -9.13 5.02 32.09
N TYR A 64 -8.08 5.43 32.79
CA TYR A 64 -6.83 4.70 32.87
C TYR A 64 -7.01 3.29 33.42
N GLN A 65 -7.67 3.13 34.58
CA GLN A 65 -7.94 1.81 35.16
C GLN A 65 -8.86 0.97 34.28
N SER A 66 -9.92 1.57 33.75
CA SER A 66 -10.86 0.89 32.87
C SER A 66 -10.20 0.30 31.61
N ILE A 67 -9.23 1.01 31.01
CA ILE A 67 -8.48 0.52 29.84
C ILE A 67 -7.56 -0.61 30.25
N LEU A 68 -6.79 -0.47 31.35
CA LEU A 68 -5.88 -1.51 31.82
C LEU A 68 -6.60 -2.81 32.19
N GLU A 69 -7.77 -2.73 32.82
CA GLU A 69 -8.58 -3.90 33.18
C GLU A 69 -9.06 -4.68 31.97
N LYS A 70 -9.43 -3.98 30.88
CA LYS A 70 -9.89 -4.61 29.64
C LYS A 70 -8.75 -5.17 28.81
N THR A 71 -7.54 -4.61 28.89
CA THR A 71 -6.42 -4.92 28.00
C THR A 71 -5.13 -5.34 28.73
N PRO A 72 -5.20 -6.29 29.70
CA PRO A 72 -4.09 -6.56 30.63
C PRO A 72 -2.83 -7.12 29.97
N ARG A 73 -2.92 -7.58 28.72
CA ARG A 73 -1.80 -8.20 27.99
C ARG A 73 -1.66 -7.69 26.54
N TYR A 74 -2.37 -6.63 26.20
CA TYR A 74 -2.31 -6.09 24.84
C TYR A 74 -1.02 -5.28 24.67
N PRO A 75 -0.29 -5.48 23.56
CA PRO A 75 0.92 -4.70 23.30
C PRO A 75 0.60 -3.30 22.77
N PHE A 76 -0.62 -3.09 22.24
CA PHE A 76 -1.08 -1.81 21.74
C PHE A 76 -2.51 -1.50 22.15
N VAL A 77 -2.85 -0.22 22.12
CA VAL A 77 -4.20 0.30 22.36
C VAL A 77 -4.50 1.44 21.40
N CYS A 78 -5.73 1.47 20.90
CA CYS A 78 -6.28 2.53 20.06
C CYS A 78 -7.23 3.41 20.86
N ILE A 79 -7.01 4.73 20.84
CA ILE A 79 -7.78 5.71 21.63
C ILE A 79 -8.25 6.83 20.74
N TYR A 80 -9.54 7.15 20.78
CA TYR A 80 -10.07 8.37 20.17
C TYR A 80 -10.09 9.51 21.19
N GLY A 81 -9.50 10.63 20.79
CA GLY A 81 -9.37 11.85 21.58
C GLY A 81 -8.02 11.95 22.29
N ILE A 82 -7.28 13.02 22.04
CA ILE A 82 -6.02 13.29 22.72
C ILE A 82 -6.25 13.87 24.13
N GLY A 83 -7.38 14.57 24.33
CA GLY A 83 -7.66 15.29 25.57
C GLY A 83 -6.57 16.29 25.93
N ASN A 84 -6.19 16.33 27.20
CA ASN A 84 -5.04 17.11 27.68
C ASN A 84 -3.72 16.33 27.66
N ALA A 85 -3.68 15.16 27.04
CA ALA A 85 -2.57 14.22 26.93
C ALA A 85 -2.11 13.51 28.22
N LEU A 86 -2.67 13.81 29.41
CA LEU A 86 -2.26 13.14 30.65
C LEU A 86 -2.60 11.64 30.64
N LEU A 87 -3.81 11.26 30.20
CA LEU A 87 -4.17 9.85 30.04
C LEU A 87 -3.21 9.15 29.09
N ILE A 88 -2.91 9.77 27.96
CA ILE A 88 -2.01 9.24 26.93
C ILE A 88 -0.59 9.01 27.51
N LYS A 89 -0.03 9.99 28.21
CA LYS A 89 1.28 9.89 28.87
C LYS A 89 1.33 8.75 29.87
N ASN A 90 0.24 8.56 30.64
CA ASN A 90 0.17 7.49 31.64
C ASN A 90 0.08 6.10 30.99
N LEU A 91 -0.76 5.93 29.97
CA LEU A 91 -0.92 4.68 29.23
C LEU A 91 0.36 4.29 28.50
N ALA A 92 1.13 5.25 28.00
CA ALA A 92 2.40 4.98 27.33
C ALA A 92 3.44 4.26 28.23
N LYS A 93 3.25 4.20 29.54
CA LYS A 93 4.10 3.42 30.44
C LYS A 93 3.85 1.92 30.37
N HIS A 94 2.65 1.49 29.90
CA HIS A 94 2.20 0.10 29.91
C HIS A 94 2.20 -0.56 28.55
N TYR A 95 1.94 0.21 27.47
CA TYR A 95 1.82 -0.33 26.12
C TYR A 95 3.09 -0.13 25.30
N LYS A 96 3.35 -1.06 24.41
CA LYS A 96 4.45 -0.96 23.44
C LYS A 96 4.13 0.10 22.39
N HIS A 97 2.86 0.17 21.95
CA HIS A 97 2.37 1.13 20.98
C HIS A 97 1.01 1.70 21.40
N LEU A 98 0.84 3.00 21.25
CA LEU A 98 -0.38 3.72 21.55
C LEU A 98 -0.79 4.53 20.33
N PHE A 99 -1.94 4.22 19.74
CA PHE A 99 -2.51 4.96 18.63
C PHE A 99 -3.56 5.93 19.14
N VAL A 100 -3.37 7.21 18.89
CA VAL A 100 -4.25 8.27 19.34
C VAL A 100 -4.83 8.97 18.12
N PHE A 101 -6.14 8.82 17.94
CA PHE A 101 -6.90 9.42 16.84
C PHE A 101 -7.57 10.70 17.32
N GLU A 102 -7.44 11.76 16.58
CA GLU A 102 -8.07 13.04 16.89
C GLU A 102 -8.53 13.72 15.61
N SER A 103 -9.60 14.50 15.68
CA SER A 103 -10.16 15.23 14.55
C SER A 103 -9.97 16.76 14.64
N GLU A 104 -9.54 17.26 15.80
CA GLU A 104 -9.41 18.68 16.07
C GLU A 104 -7.95 19.10 16.19
N ILE A 105 -7.49 19.89 15.21
CA ILE A 105 -6.10 20.36 15.15
C ILE A 105 -5.72 21.21 16.38
N GLU A 106 -6.67 21.98 16.91
CA GLU A 106 -6.44 22.81 18.11
C GLU A 106 -6.17 21.95 19.35
N LEU A 107 -6.84 20.78 19.47
CA LEU A 107 -6.62 19.87 20.60
C LEU A 107 -5.23 19.24 20.54
N PHE A 108 -4.70 18.89 19.36
CA PHE A 108 -3.29 18.46 19.25
C PHE A 108 -2.34 19.56 19.78
N ILE A 109 -2.52 20.81 19.35
CA ILE A 109 -1.65 21.91 19.75
C ILE A 109 -1.71 22.15 21.27
N LEU A 110 -2.89 22.16 21.85
CA LEU A 110 -3.07 22.37 23.28
C LEU A 110 -2.46 21.24 24.10
N ALA A 111 -2.78 19.99 23.76
CA ALA A 111 -2.24 18.82 24.42
C ALA A 111 -0.70 18.76 24.37
N LEU A 112 -0.12 19.00 23.20
CA LEU A 112 1.34 19.03 23.00
C LEU A 112 2.02 20.26 23.60
N SER A 113 1.26 21.29 23.95
CA SER A 113 1.77 22.45 24.72
C SER A 113 1.85 22.17 26.22
N MET A 114 0.99 21.28 26.73
CA MET A 114 0.86 20.95 28.13
C MET A 114 1.81 19.84 28.58
N ILE A 115 1.89 18.77 27.79
CA ILE A 115 2.57 17.53 28.17
C ILE A 115 3.72 17.22 27.21
N ASP A 116 4.89 16.97 27.73
CA ASP A 116 6.06 16.53 26.98
C ASP A 116 5.91 15.04 26.64
N LEU A 117 5.64 14.75 25.35
CA LEU A 117 5.53 13.41 24.75
C LEU A 117 6.70 13.12 23.80
N SER A 118 7.72 13.99 23.76
CA SER A 118 8.76 13.94 22.74
C SER A 118 9.53 12.62 22.72
N GLU A 119 9.79 12.03 23.85
CA GLU A 119 10.48 10.73 23.97
C GLU A 119 9.61 9.59 23.36
N GLU A 120 8.34 9.54 23.72
CA GLU A 120 7.41 8.51 23.25
C GLU A 120 7.09 8.66 21.76
N LEU A 121 7.06 9.88 21.25
CA LEU A 121 6.89 10.15 19.82
C LEU A 121 8.13 9.74 19.02
N CYS A 122 9.33 10.10 19.48
CA CYS A 122 10.58 9.70 18.82
C CYS A 122 10.82 8.19 18.84
N SER A 123 10.44 7.52 19.93
CA SER A 123 10.64 6.06 20.06
C SER A 123 9.59 5.23 19.32
N GLY A 124 8.57 5.85 18.69
CA GLY A 124 7.47 5.14 18.06
C GLY A 124 6.54 4.42 19.04
N LYS A 125 6.49 4.91 20.27
CA LYS A 125 5.59 4.40 21.31
C LYS A 125 4.20 5.03 21.21
N ILE A 126 4.13 6.31 20.84
CA ILE A 126 2.89 7.02 20.57
C ILE A 126 2.82 7.40 19.09
N TYR A 127 1.70 7.05 18.46
CA TYR A 127 1.34 7.48 17.10
C TYR A 127 0.13 8.40 17.19
N LEU A 128 0.31 9.65 16.77
CA LEU A 128 -0.78 10.63 16.68
C LEU A 128 -1.31 10.65 15.25
N VAL A 129 -2.60 10.44 15.08
CA VAL A 129 -3.26 10.35 13.77
C VAL A 129 -4.37 11.38 13.68
N ASP A 130 -4.23 12.33 12.78
CA ASP A 130 -5.33 13.22 12.37
C ASP A 130 -6.27 12.44 11.44
N ILE A 131 -7.45 12.08 11.97
CA ILE A 131 -8.42 11.25 11.22
C ILE A 131 -9.06 11.98 10.02
N LYS A 132 -8.93 13.29 9.96
CA LYS A 132 -9.39 14.15 8.84
C LYS A 132 -8.31 14.38 7.78
N GLU A 133 -7.12 13.77 7.92
CA GLU A 133 -6.05 13.90 6.93
C GLU A 133 -6.42 13.17 5.63
N GLU A 134 -6.19 13.80 4.46
CA GLU A 134 -6.51 13.21 3.16
C GLU A 134 -5.84 11.85 2.93
N ARG A 135 -4.63 11.66 3.49
CA ARG A 135 -3.83 10.43 3.37
C ARG A 135 -3.93 9.51 4.58
N VAL A 136 -4.94 9.65 5.41
CA VAL A 136 -5.08 8.85 6.64
C VAL A 136 -5.10 7.35 6.36
N ASN A 137 -5.74 6.92 5.27
CA ASN A 137 -5.76 5.50 4.90
C ASN A 137 -4.36 4.96 4.61
N LEU A 138 -3.53 5.70 3.87
CA LEU A 138 -2.14 5.32 3.61
C LEU A 138 -1.34 5.28 4.91
N GLN A 139 -1.47 6.30 5.76
CA GLN A 139 -0.78 6.35 7.05
C GLN A 139 -1.14 5.15 7.93
N LEU A 140 -2.42 4.79 8.02
CA LEU A 140 -2.87 3.64 8.81
C LEU A 140 -2.32 2.31 8.28
N ARG A 141 -2.32 2.10 6.96
CA ARG A 141 -1.75 0.89 6.37
C ARG A 141 -0.26 0.75 6.65
N ILE A 142 0.50 1.84 6.50
CA ILE A 142 1.93 1.85 6.84
C ILE A 142 2.15 1.53 8.33
N LEU A 143 1.37 2.14 9.22
CA LEU A 143 1.48 1.92 10.65
C LEU A 143 1.12 0.50 11.08
N PHE A 144 0.06 -0.06 10.50
CA PHE A 144 -0.42 -1.41 10.85
C PHE A 144 0.43 -2.54 10.24
N ASP A 145 1.17 -2.26 9.18
CA ASP A 145 2.08 -3.21 8.53
C ASP A 145 3.48 -3.25 9.18
N GLN A 146 3.76 -2.35 10.15
CA GLN A 146 5.06 -2.25 10.80
C GLN A 146 5.17 -3.12 12.07
N ASN A 147 6.41 -3.56 12.35
CA ASN A 147 6.83 -4.06 13.68
C ASN A 147 5.95 -5.16 14.27
N ASP A 148 5.53 -6.14 13.50
CA ASP A 148 4.64 -7.22 13.95
C ASP A 148 3.25 -6.76 14.43
N MET A 149 2.85 -5.51 14.16
CA MET A 149 1.54 -4.97 14.53
C MET A 149 0.40 -5.81 13.98
N PHE A 150 0.54 -6.31 12.75
CA PHE A 150 -0.46 -7.15 12.09
C PHE A 150 -0.90 -8.37 12.92
N LEU A 151 0.00 -8.92 13.74
CA LEU A 151 -0.31 -10.06 14.62
C LEU A 151 -1.40 -9.73 15.66
N TRP A 152 -1.55 -8.46 15.98
CA TRP A 152 -2.42 -7.99 17.04
C TRP A 152 -3.67 -7.26 16.55
N LEU A 153 -3.79 -7.01 15.25
CA LEU A 153 -4.93 -6.25 14.69
C LEU A 153 -6.29 -6.92 14.95
N ASN A 154 -6.30 -8.25 15.11
CA ASN A 154 -7.53 -9.00 15.46
C ASN A 154 -8.09 -8.69 16.85
N VAL A 155 -7.30 -8.08 17.73
CA VAL A 155 -7.75 -7.65 19.07
C VAL A 155 -8.00 -6.16 19.13
N TYR A 156 -8.14 -5.50 17.96
CA TYR A 156 -8.47 -4.10 17.89
C TYR A 156 -9.76 -3.78 18.64
N GLU A 157 -9.68 -2.81 19.54
CA GLU A 157 -10.81 -2.14 20.17
C GLU A 157 -10.46 -0.66 20.29
N MET A 158 -11.39 0.22 19.91
CA MET A 158 -11.18 1.66 20.08
C MET A 158 -11.74 2.11 21.41
N PHE A 159 -10.89 2.61 22.26
CA PHE A 159 -11.26 3.27 23.50
C PHE A 159 -11.50 4.76 23.25
N ILE A 160 -12.36 5.35 24.04
CA ILE A 160 -12.63 6.78 23.98
C ILE A 160 -12.03 7.43 25.22
N ASN A 161 -11.18 8.44 24.98
CA ASN A 161 -10.45 9.11 26.05
C ASN A 161 -11.35 9.65 27.17
N HIS A 162 -12.49 10.26 26.80
CA HIS A 162 -13.36 10.92 27.76
C HIS A 162 -14.82 10.99 27.31
N ASN A 163 -15.76 11.16 28.28
CA ASN A 163 -17.20 11.30 27.98
C ASN A 163 -17.54 12.55 27.14
N PHE A 164 -16.73 13.58 27.18
CA PHE A 164 -16.81 14.75 26.29
C PHE A 164 -16.82 14.32 24.81
N TYR A 165 -15.91 13.43 24.42
CA TYR A 165 -15.86 12.93 23.05
C TYR A 165 -17.10 12.11 22.70
N LYS A 166 -17.59 11.24 23.58
CA LYS A 166 -18.83 10.48 23.37
C LYS A 166 -20.04 11.38 23.13
N LYS A 167 -20.06 12.52 23.79
CA LYS A 167 -21.18 13.45 23.73
C LYS A 167 -21.15 14.36 22.48
N TYR A 168 -19.98 14.85 22.11
CA TYR A 168 -19.85 15.90 21.11
C TYR A 168 -19.18 15.47 19.79
N TYR A 169 -18.62 14.24 19.73
CA TYR A 169 -17.88 13.71 18.58
C TYR A 169 -18.33 12.30 18.18
N TYR A 170 -19.57 11.95 18.47
CA TYR A 170 -20.07 10.58 18.26
C TYR A 170 -19.96 10.14 16.79
N GLU A 171 -20.38 10.99 15.87
CA GLU A 171 -20.31 10.70 14.41
C GLU A 171 -18.87 10.59 13.91
N GLU A 172 -17.98 11.45 14.39
CA GLU A 172 -16.55 11.39 14.07
C GLU A 172 -15.90 10.10 14.60
N ILE A 173 -16.30 9.65 15.77
CA ILE A 173 -15.83 8.38 16.36
C ILE A 173 -16.28 7.22 15.48
N LEU A 174 -17.54 7.16 15.06
CA LEU A 174 -18.05 6.09 14.20
C LEU A 174 -17.34 6.07 12.84
N ASN A 175 -17.12 7.26 12.27
CA ASN A 175 -16.37 7.36 11.01
C ASN A 175 -14.91 6.94 11.16
N ALA A 176 -14.24 7.34 12.24
CA ALA A 176 -12.88 6.92 12.55
C ALA A 176 -12.78 5.40 12.71
N ASP A 177 -13.68 4.81 13.48
CA ASP A 177 -13.74 3.36 13.70
C ASP A 177 -13.93 2.58 12.38
N LYS A 178 -14.82 3.08 11.52
CA LYS A 178 -15.02 2.51 10.18
C LYS A 178 -13.74 2.56 9.33
N ILE A 179 -13.09 3.72 9.26
CA ILE A 179 -11.83 3.90 8.51
C ILE A 179 -10.76 2.94 9.04
N ILE A 180 -10.62 2.82 10.35
CA ILE A 180 -9.63 1.95 10.97
C ILE A 180 -9.92 0.48 10.64
N HIS A 181 -11.17 0.03 10.78
CA HIS A 181 -11.58 -1.33 10.44
C HIS A 181 -11.33 -1.68 8.96
N GLU A 182 -11.61 -0.77 8.04
CA GLU A 182 -11.35 -0.97 6.62
C GLU A 182 -9.85 -1.20 6.35
N ASN A 183 -8.99 -0.42 6.99
CA ASN A 183 -7.54 -0.56 6.83
C ASN A 183 -6.98 -1.80 7.55
N ILE A 184 -7.49 -2.16 8.74
CA ILE A 184 -7.15 -3.41 9.42
C ILE A 184 -7.50 -4.61 8.53
N ASN A 185 -8.71 -4.65 8.01
CA ASN A 185 -9.16 -5.74 7.14
C ASN A 185 -8.31 -5.86 5.89
N LEU A 186 -7.88 -4.74 5.30
CA LEU A 186 -6.99 -4.75 4.14
C LEU A 186 -5.62 -5.33 4.49
N VAL A 187 -5.02 -4.92 5.62
CA VAL A 187 -3.73 -5.44 6.07
C VAL A 187 -3.83 -6.94 6.35
N ILE A 188 -4.83 -7.38 7.11
CA ILE A 188 -5.02 -8.80 7.46
C ILE A 188 -5.20 -9.65 6.20
N ARG A 189 -6.06 -9.27 5.25
CA ARG A 189 -6.26 -10.02 4.00
C ARG A 189 -4.99 -10.18 3.18
N ASN A 190 -4.11 -9.18 3.23
CA ASN A 190 -2.84 -9.24 2.50
C ASN A 190 -1.76 -10.10 3.20
N LEU A 191 -1.93 -10.39 4.48
CA LEU A 191 -0.96 -11.11 5.30
C LEU A 191 -1.36 -12.56 5.62
N ASP A 192 -2.62 -12.94 5.38
CA ASP A 192 -3.11 -14.29 5.64
C ASP A 192 -3.27 -15.08 4.33
N PRO A 193 -2.17 -15.60 3.76
CA PRO A 193 -2.28 -16.57 2.69
C PRO A 193 -2.85 -17.86 3.28
N ASP A 194 -3.80 -18.47 2.58
CA ASP A 194 -4.25 -19.82 2.88
C ASP A 194 -3.02 -20.71 3.12
N SER A 195 -3.00 -21.43 4.23
CA SER A 195 -1.86 -22.30 4.61
C SER A 195 -1.54 -23.35 3.55
N LYS A 196 -2.54 -23.78 2.77
CA LYS A 196 -2.37 -24.66 1.61
C LYS A 196 -1.62 -23.98 0.47
N ILE A 197 -1.98 -22.73 0.18
CA ILE A 197 -1.28 -21.90 -0.81
C ILE A 197 0.17 -21.69 -0.38
N SER A 198 0.40 -21.33 0.88
CA SER A 198 1.73 -21.16 1.43
C SER A 198 2.59 -22.42 1.31
N LEU A 199 2.00 -23.58 1.64
CA LEU A 199 2.69 -24.87 1.48
C LEU A 199 3.06 -25.12 0.02
N SER A 200 2.15 -24.92 -0.92
CA SER A 200 2.42 -25.06 -2.35
C SER A 200 3.54 -24.13 -2.82
N CYS A 201 3.56 -22.89 -2.36
CA CYS A 201 4.62 -21.93 -2.65
C CYS A 201 6.00 -22.41 -2.16
N TYR A 202 6.08 -22.99 -0.94
CA TYR A 202 7.30 -23.56 -0.42
C TYR A 202 7.75 -24.82 -1.20
N GLU A 203 6.84 -25.71 -1.53
CA GLU A 203 7.15 -26.88 -2.34
C GLU A 203 7.69 -26.50 -3.71
N ASN A 204 7.08 -25.52 -4.36
CA ASN A 204 7.56 -24.99 -5.64
C ASN A 204 8.96 -24.38 -5.50
N PHE A 205 9.16 -23.56 -4.46
CA PHE A 205 10.49 -23.00 -4.17
C PHE A 205 11.56 -24.08 -4.07
N TYR A 206 11.35 -25.12 -3.26
CA TYR A 206 12.32 -26.21 -3.13
C TYR A 206 12.59 -26.91 -4.46
N LYS A 207 11.58 -27.13 -5.29
CA LYS A 207 11.71 -27.71 -6.63
C LYS A 207 12.49 -26.79 -7.59
N ASN A 208 12.36 -25.48 -7.44
CA ASN A 208 13.00 -24.48 -8.31
C ASN A 208 14.46 -24.17 -7.92
N ILE A 209 14.91 -24.48 -6.70
CA ILE A 209 16.29 -24.20 -6.25
C ILE A 209 17.36 -24.65 -7.26
N PRO A 210 17.34 -25.88 -7.82
CA PRO A 210 18.37 -26.32 -8.76
C PRO A 210 18.47 -25.44 -10.01
N LEU A 211 17.36 -24.95 -10.52
CA LEU A 211 17.33 -24.05 -11.69
C LEU A 211 17.65 -22.62 -11.30
N MET A 212 17.21 -22.17 -10.14
CA MET A 212 17.58 -20.86 -9.60
C MET A 212 19.10 -20.72 -9.51
N LEU A 213 19.80 -21.74 -9.00
CA LEU A 213 21.27 -21.74 -8.87
C LEU A 213 22.01 -21.81 -10.20
N LYS A 214 21.38 -22.30 -11.27
CA LYS A 214 21.98 -22.40 -12.62
C LYS A 214 21.77 -21.18 -13.49
N ASN A 215 20.80 -20.33 -13.16
CA ASN A 215 20.44 -19.15 -13.93
C ASN A 215 21.10 -17.89 -13.37
N ILE A 216 20.87 -16.76 -14.04
CA ILE A 216 21.45 -15.47 -13.66
C ILE A 216 20.82 -15.01 -12.33
N PRO A 217 21.60 -14.71 -11.28
CA PRO A 217 21.08 -14.15 -10.05
C PRO A 217 20.39 -12.81 -10.31
N PHE A 218 19.23 -12.61 -9.70
CA PHE A 218 18.44 -11.36 -9.88
C PHE A 218 19.24 -10.10 -9.51
N LYS A 219 20.02 -10.16 -8.44
CA LYS A 219 20.89 -9.05 -8.02
C LYS A 219 21.84 -8.61 -9.14
N ARG A 220 22.41 -9.56 -9.88
CA ARG A 220 23.29 -9.25 -11.01
C ARG A 220 22.54 -8.50 -12.10
N ILE A 221 21.28 -8.86 -12.40
CA ILE A 221 20.43 -8.15 -13.35
C ILE A 221 20.24 -6.71 -12.91
N ILE A 222 19.92 -6.48 -11.62
CA ILE A 222 19.79 -5.12 -11.08
C ILE A 222 21.10 -4.36 -11.19
N ASP A 223 22.23 -4.95 -10.77
CA ASP A 223 23.53 -4.26 -10.77
C ASP A 223 24.02 -3.87 -12.17
N GLU A 224 23.75 -4.73 -13.16
CA GLU A 224 24.16 -4.49 -14.55
C GLU A 224 23.22 -3.54 -15.32
N ARG A 225 21.94 -3.42 -14.92
CA ARG A 225 20.92 -2.73 -15.73
C ARG A 225 20.32 -1.49 -15.06
N LYS A 226 20.57 -1.26 -13.79
CA LYS A 226 20.03 -0.07 -13.09
C LYS A 226 20.54 1.24 -13.71
N GLY A 227 19.63 2.16 -13.97
CA GLY A 227 19.95 3.51 -14.45
C GLY A 227 20.36 3.59 -15.92
N LEU A 228 20.22 2.51 -16.72
CA LEU A 228 20.56 2.53 -18.15
C LEU A 228 19.53 3.30 -18.98
N PHE A 229 18.29 3.35 -18.56
CA PHE A 229 17.18 3.97 -19.27
C PHE A 229 16.36 4.84 -18.33
N GLU A 230 15.74 5.88 -18.87
CA GLU A 230 14.94 6.82 -18.07
C GLU A 230 13.45 6.49 -18.06
N SER A 231 12.93 5.89 -19.12
CA SER A 231 11.50 5.66 -19.31
C SER A 231 11.20 4.21 -19.65
N CYS A 232 10.10 3.68 -19.10
CA CYS A 232 9.61 2.34 -19.42
C CYS A 232 8.10 2.32 -19.50
N ILE A 233 7.56 1.26 -20.12
CA ILE A 233 6.13 0.97 -20.18
C ILE A 233 5.88 -0.32 -19.42
N VAL A 234 4.90 -0.32 -18.51
CA VAL A 234 4.38 -1.51 -17.84
C VAL A 234 3.05 -1.86 -18.49
N VAL A 235 2.99 -3.05 -19.05
CA VAL A 235 1.85 -3.57 -19.79
C VAL A 235 1.13 -4.61 -18.94
N CYS A 236 -0.11 -4.31 -18.56
CA CYS A 236 -1.02 -5.22 -17.86
C CYS A 236 -2.14 -5.71 -18.81
N ALA A 237 -2.90 -6.72 -18.37
CA ALA A 237 -3.83 -7.45 -19.22
C ALA A 237 -5.29 -6.92 -19.19
N GLY A 238 -5.52 -5.71 -18.69
CA GLY A 238 -6.87 -5.13 -18.58
C GLY A 238 -7.52 -4.86 -19.92
N PRO A 239 -8.86 -4.67 -19.96
CA PRO A 239 -9.64 -4.50 -21.19
C PRO A 239 -9.17 -3.33 -22.07
N SER A 240 -8.63 -2.28 -21.47
CA SER A 240 -8.13 -1.11 -22.21
C SER A 240 -6.91 -1.39 -23.10
N LEU A 241 -6.15 -2.47 -22.82
CA LEU A 241 -4.91 -2.78 -23.55
C LEU A 241 -5.14 -2.93 -25.05
N GLN A 242 -6.24 -3.57 -25.46
CA GLN A 242 -6.54 -3.86 -26.86
C GLN A 242 -6.44 -2.62 -27.76
N LYS A 243 -6.97 -1.48 -27.31
CA LYS A 243 -6.94 -0.21 -28.07
C LYS A 243 -5.56 0.44 -28.12
N GLN A 244 -4.64 0.05 -27.24
CA GLN A 244 -3.30 0.67 -27.12
C GLN A 244 -2.23 -0.07 -27.93
N ILE A 245 -2.49 -1.32 -28.36
CA ILE A 245 -1.57 -2.17 -29.12
C ILE A 245 -0.98 -1.49 -30.34
N PRO A 246 -1.74 -0.79 -31.23
CA PRO A 246 -1.15 -0.15 -32.41
C PRO A 246 -0.10 0.93 -32.07
N LEU A 247 -0.34 1.70 -31.01
CA LEU A 247 0.61 2.71 -30.55
C LEU A 247 1.81 2.06 -29.86
N LEU A 248 1.60 1.05 -29.04
CA LEU A 248 2.68 0.30 -28.40
C LEU A 248 3.62 -0.29 -29.45
N LYS A 249 3.08 -0.95 -30.49
CA LYS A 249 3.86 -1.48 -31.61
C LYS A 249 4.69 -0.38 -32.31
N LYS A 250 4.11 0.80 -32.54
CA LYS A 250 4.78 1.93 -33.19
C LYS A 250 5.97 2.45 -32.37
N TYR A 251 5.88 2.42 -31.04
CA TYR A 251 6.87 3.03 -30.16
C TYR A 251 7.71 2.02 -29.39
N GLN A 252 7.57 0.71 -29.61
CA GLN A 252 8.25 -0.33 -28.83
C GLN A 252 9.77 -0.16 -28.75
N GLU A 253 10.41 0.25 -29.81
CA GLU A 253 11.87 0.46 -29.87
C GLU A 253 12.38 1.67 -29.03
N ASN A 254 11.47 2.50 -28.56
CA ASN A 254 11.81 3.71 -27.79
C ASN A 254 11.76 3.51 -26.28
N PHE A 255 11.21 2.39 -25.79
CA PHE A 255 10.98 2.14 -24.38
C PHE A 255 11.41 0.74 -23.99
N VAL A 256 11.83 0.58 -22.74
CA VAL A 256 11.91 -0.73 -22.10
C VAL A 256 10.49 -1.16 -21.73
N ILE A 257 10.08 -2.37 -22.15
CA ILE A 257 8.73 -2.88 -21.95
C ILE A 257 8.76 -3.98 -20.89
N PHE A 258 8.03 -3.75 -19.79
CA PHE A 258 7.69 -4.75 -18.79
C PHE A 258 6.30 -5.29 -19.07
N CYS A 259 6.12 -6.58 -19.01
CA CYS A 259 4.85 -7.22 -19.33
C CYS A 259 4.46 -8.23 -18.25
N VAL A 260 3.19 -8.24 -17.85
CA VAL A 260 2.65 -9.34 -17.07
C VAL A 260 2.48 -10.57 -17.95
N ASP A 261 2.59 -11.75 -17.38
CA ASP A 261 2.46 -13.05 -18.07
C ASP A 261 1.18 -13.16 -18.92
N GLY A 262 0.04 -12.77 -18.36
CA GLY A 262 -1.25 -12.79 -19.06
C GLY A 262 -1.35 -11.87 -20.28
N ALA A 263 -0.58 -10.77 -20.34
CA ALA A 263 -0.57 -9.88 -21.49
C ALA A 263 0.43 -10.35 -22.59
N TYR A 264 1.40 -11.19 -22.23
CA TYR A 264 2.46 -11.62 -23.12
C TYR A 264 1.99 -12.25 -24.43
N PRO A 265 1.00 -13.19 -24.45
CA PRO A 265 0.48 -13.75 -25.70
C PRO A 265 -0.07 -12.70 -26.68
N LEU A 266 -0.77 -11.69 -26.15
CA LEU A 266 -1.31 -10.61 -26.99
C LEU A 266 -0.19 -9.80 -27.63
N LEU A 267 0.86 -9.45 -26.87
CA LEU A 267 2.00 -8.70 -27.39
C LEU A 267 2.69 -9.46 -28.53
N VAL A 268 3.01 -10.74 -28.30
CA VAL A 268 3.67 -11.58 -29.32
C VAL A 268 2.82 -11.73 -30.58
N LYS A 269 1.50 -11.94 -30.46
CA LYS A 269 0.56 -12.01 -31.62
C LYS A 269 0.56 -10.73 -32.46
N HIS A 270 0.95 -9.61 -31.86
CA HIS A 270 1.04 -8.32 -32.56
C HIS A 270 2.49 -7.92 -32.91
N ASP A 271 3.45 -8.85 -32.87
CA ASP A 271 4.88 -8.63 -33.10
C ASP A 271 5.46 -7.54 -32.18
N ILE A 272 5.08 -7.54 -30.94
CA ILE A 272 5.65 -6.69 -29.89
C ILE A 272 6.47 -7.57 -28.96
N THR A 273 7.77 -7.29 -28.83
CA THR A 273 8.67 -8.07 -27.99
C THR A 273 8.95 -7.30 -26.69
N PRO A 274 8.40 -7.73 -25.55
CA PRO A 274 8.75 -7.11 -24.27
C PRO A 274 10.19 -7.45 -23.84
N ASP A 275 10.86 -6.54 -23.16
CA ASP A 275 12.19 -6.78 -22.58
C ASP A 275 12.12 -7.69 -21.37
N TYR A 276 11.06 -7.52 -20.56
CA TYR A 276 10.83 -8.30 -19.36
C TYR A 276 9.41 -8.86 -19.32
N VAL A 277 9.29 -10.14 -18.94
CA VAL A 277 8.01 -10.76 -18.59
C VAL A 277 8.11 -11.26 -17.14
N LEU A 278 7.12 -10.91 -16.32
CA LEU A 278 7.08 -11.35 -14.93
C LEU A 278 5.97 -12.38 -14.73
N ASN A 279 6.27 -13.36 -13.85
CA ASN A 279 5.29 -14.32 -13.35
C ASN A 279 5.56 -14.60 -11.87
N LEU A 280 4.49 -14.70 -11.08
CA LEU A 280 4.57 -15.00 -9.65
C LEU A 280 3.64 -16.15 -9.23
N ASP A 281 2.85 -16.68 -10.16
CA ASP A 281 1.84 -17.65 -9.85
C ASP A 281 2.39 -19.01 -9.46
N PHE A 282 1.90 -19.54 -8.34
CA PHE A 282 2.25 -20.86 -7.82
C PHE A 282 1.49 -22.00 -8.51
N GLU A 283 0.48 -21.69 -9.31
CA GLU A 283 -0.33 -22.63 -10.09
C GLU A 283 0.24 -22.83 -11.50
N GLU A 284 -0.16 -23.91 -12.18
CA GLU A 284 0.42 -24.30 -13.46
C GLU A 284 -0.16 -23.51 -14.64
N TYR A 285 -1.35 -22.92 -14.53
CA TYR A 285 -2.06 -22.32 -15.65
C TYR A 285 -1.25 -21.29 -16.47
N PRO A 286 -0.32 -20.48 -15.92
CA PRO A 286 0.48 -19.55 -16.72
C PRO A 286 1.35 -20.22 -17.79
N LEU A 287 1.63 -21.52 -17.64
CA LEU A 287 2.34 -22.28 -18.66
C LEU A 287 1.64 -22.25 -20.02
N GLU A 288 0.33 -22.23 -20.03
CA GLU A 288 -0.45 -22.20 -21.29
C GLU A 288 -0.22 -20.89 -22.05
N PHE A 289 -0.07 -19.75 -21.37
CA PHE A 289 0.28 -18.47 -21.99
C PHE A 289 1.60 -18.56 -22.78
N PHE A 290 2.60 -19.26 -22.23
CA PHE A 290 3.91 -19.37 -22.85
C PHE A 290 3.95 -20.45 -23.93
N LYS A 291 3.20 -21.54 -23.81
CA LYS A 291 3.06 -22.56 -24.86
C LYS A 291 2.39 -22.01 -26.10
N GLU A 292 1.38 -21.14 -25.95
CA GLU A 292 0.62 -20.58 -27.04
C GLU A 292 1.48 -19.80 -28.04
N VAL A 293 2.48 -19.08 -27.56
CA VAL A 293 3.25 -18.11 -28.37
C VAL A 293 4.72 -18.49 -28.60
N ASN A 294 5.19 -19.58 -27.99
CA ASN A 294 6.58 -20.05 -28.12
C ASN A 294 7.63 -18.93 -27.92
N PRO A 295 7.95 -18.55 -26.68
CA PRO A 295 8.81 -17.41 -26.33
C PRO A 295 10.15 -17.36 -27.07
N GLU A 296 10.62 -16.14 -27.40
CA GLU A 296 11.91 -15.92 -28.04
C GLU A 296 13.00 -15.50 -27.05
N ASN A 297 14.28 -15.69 -27.42
CA ASN A 297 15.45 -15.41 -26.58
C ASN A 297 15.70 -13.91 -26.30
N LYS A 298 14.90 -13.02 -26.86
CA LYS A 298 15.03 -11.57 -26.67
C LYS A 298 14.41 -11.05 -25.37
N THR A 299 13.50 -11.81 -24.80
CA THR A 299 12.77 -11.48 -23.58
C THR A 299 13.44 -12.13 -22.36
N LEU A 300 13.63 -11.37 -21.28
CA LEU A 300 14.08 -11.91 -20.00
C LEU A 300 12.88 -12.16 -19.09
N PHE A 301 12.71 -13.40 -18.66
CA PHE A 301 11.67 -13.79 -17.71
C PHE A 301 12.16 -13.64 -16.28
N ILE A 302 11.42 -12.90 -15.47
CA ILE A 302 11.65 -12.76 -14.02
C ILE A 302 10.54 -13.52 -13.30
N LEU A 303 10.89 -14.61 -12.67
CA LEU A 303 9.97 -15.55 -12.05
C LEU A 303 10.14 -15.52 -10.54
N ALA A 304 9.03 -15.51 -9.79
CA ALA A 304 9.11 -15.71 -8.35
C ALA A 304 9.63 -17.11 -8.04
N ALA A 305 10.34 -17.25 -6.95
CA ALA A 305 10.83 -18.55 -6.50
C ALA A 305 9.70 -19.57 -6.24
N SER A 306 8.49 -19.06 -5.93
CA SER A 306 7.25 -19.84 -5.77
C SER A 306 6.52 -20.17 -7.07
N THR A 307 6.94 -19.63 -8.22
CA THR A 307 6.35 -19.97 -9.53
C THR A 307 6.28 -21.48 -9.73
N HIS A 308 5.20 -21.97 -10.39
CA HIS A 308 5.04 -23.40 -10.61
C HIS A 308 6.22 -23.99 -11.39
N PRO A 309 6.80 -25.10 -10.94
CA PRO A 309 8.03 -25.67 -11.54
C PRO A 309 7.91 -25.99 -13.03
N SER A 310 6.73 -26.35 -13.53
CA SER A 310 6.51 -26.62 -14.96
C SER A 310 6.79 -25.39 -15.84
N VAL A 311 6.51 -24.19 -15.34
CA VAL A 311 6.79 -22.91 -16.03
C VAL A 311 8.31 -22.69 -16.12
N VAL A 312 9.02 -22.85 -14.99
CA VAL A 312 10.46 -22.68 -14.91
C VAL A 312 11.17 -23.70 -15.82
N ASP A 313 10.77 -24.96 -15.73
CA ASP A 313 11.29 -26.07 -16.53
C ASP A 313 11.06 -25.87 -18.05
N TYR A 314 9.88 -25.39 -18.43
CA TYR A 314 9.55 -25.13 -19.83
C TYR A 314 10.46 -24.08 -20.44
N LEU A 315 10.58 -22.91 -19.78
CA LEU A 315 11.44 -21.83 -20.24
C LEU A 315 12.92 -22.24 -20.28
N TYR A 316 13.38 -22.96 -19.25
CA TYR A 316 14.75 -23.45 -19.18
C TYR A 316 15.07 -24.44 -20.33
N LYS A 317 14.20 -25.40 -20.58
CA LYS A 317 14.36 -26.37 -21.69
C LYS A 317 14.35 -25.71 -23.07
N LYS A 318 13.61 -24.61 -23.21
CA LYS A 318 13.60 -23.78 -24.42
C LYS A 318 14.80 -22.82 -24.52
N GLN A 319 15.69 -22.81 -23.52
CA GLN A 319 16.84 -21.90 -23.46
C GLN A 319 16.43 -20.42 -23.49
N ILE A 320 15.28 -20.09 -22.93
CA ILE A 320 14.81 -18.73 -22.79
C ILE A 320 15.52 -18.08 -21.59
N PRO A 321 16.04 -16.85 -21.72
CA PRO A 321 16.66 -16.13 -20.61
C PRO A 321 15.68 -15.97 -19.44
N LEU A 322 16.08 -16.43 -18.26
CA LEU A 322 15.25 -16.33 -17.06
C LEU A 322 16.08 -16.09 -15.79
N SER A 323 15.47 -15.49 -14.82
CA SER A 323 15.95 -15.38 -13.45
C SER A 323 14.83 -15.78 -12.50
N VAL A 324 15.13 -16.69 -11.59
CA VAL A 324 14.24 -17.05 -10.49
C VAL A 324 14.66 -16.23 -9.29
N THR A 325 13.76 -15.36 -8.79
CA THR A 325 14.08 -14.41 -7.73
C THR A 325 13.27 -14.64 -6.46
N LEU A 326 13.86 -14.31 -5.32
CA LEU A 326 13.22 -14.46 -4.03
C LEU A 326 12.25 -13.30 -3.78
N SER A 327 11.15 -13.58 -3.10
CA SER A 327 10.31 -12.53 -2.53
C SER A 327 11.02 -11.88 -1.34
N ASP A 328 10.73 -10.61 -1.10
CA ASP A 328 11.22 -9.87 0.04
C ASP A 328 10.41 -10.09 1.32
N ASN A 329 9.42 -10.99 1.31
CA ASN A 329 8.66 -11.34 2.50
C ASN A 329 9.47 -12.20 3.49
N LEU A 330 9.04 -12.21 4.76
CA LEU A 330 9.76 -12.80 5.90
C LEU A 330 10.31 -14.21 5.69
N PRO A 331 9.57 -15.19 5.12
CA PRO A 331 10.09 -16.54 4.97
C PRO A 331 11.36 -16.62 4.14
N TYR A 332 11.44 -15.84 3.07
CA TYR A 332 12.59 -15.84 2.17
C TYR A 332 13.73 -14.97 2.67
N GLN A 333 13.44 -13.86 3.35
CA GLN A 333 14.44 -13.01 3.99
C GLN A 333 15.28 -13.77 5.02
N ASN A 334 14.65 -14.68 5.76
CA ASN A 334 15.33 -15.53 6.75
C ASN A 334 16.34 -16.50 6.16
N LEU A 335 16.34 -16.72 4.83
CA LEU A 335 17.34 -17.55 4.16
C LEU A 335 18.70 -16.85 4.05
N HIS A 336 18.78 -15.53 4.22
CA HIS A 336 20.00 -14.73 4.12
C HIS A 336 20.79 -14.92 2.83
N ILE A 337 20.11 -15.18 1.69
CA ILE A 337 20.73 -15.42 0.38
C ILE A 337 20.82 -14.07 -0.39
N ASN A 338 21.43 -13.09 0.23
CA ASN A 338 21.49 -11.71 -0.30
C ASN A 338 22.19 -11.58 -1.66
N ASP A 339 23.06 -12.55 -2.01
CA ASP A 339 23.74 -12.53 -3.30
C ASP A 339 22.84 -12.88 -4.49
N PHE A 340 21.69 -13.51 -4.24
CA PHE A 340 20.69 -13.75 -5.27
C PHE A 340 19.79 -12.55 -5.51
N GLY A 341 19.53 -11.74 -4.50
CA GLY A 341 18.65 -10.59 -4.53
C GLY A 341 17.18 -10.94 -4.30
N TYR A 342 16.44 -9.92 -3.89
CA TYR A 342 15.04 -9.99 -3.53
C TYR A 342 14.24 -8.97 -4.34
N LEU A 343 12.97 -9.28 -4.65
CA LEU A 343 12.03 -8.38 -5.27
C LEU A 343 10.74 -8.36 -4.45
N GLU A 344 10.18 -7.17 -4.22
CA GLU A 344 8.83 -7.03 -3.70
C GLU A 344 7.85 -7.42 -4.82
N PHE A 345 7.24 -8.59 -4.71
CA PHE A 345 6.25 -9.03 -5.70
C PHE A 345 4.87 -8.41 -5.47
N GLY A 346 4.59 -7.95 -4.25
CA GLY A 346 3.28 -7.42 -3.89
C GLY A 346 2.17 -8.47 -3.99
N THR A 347 1.00 -8.04 -4.45
CA THR A 347 -0.22 -8.85 -4.47
C THR A 347 -0.63 -9.36 -5.86
N HIS A 348 0.02 -8.88 -6.93
CA HIS A 348 -0.27 -9.29 -8.30
C HIS A 348 0.93 -9.01 -9.23
N VAL A 349 0.97 -9.67 -10.39
CA VAL A 349 2.11 -9.59 -11.33
C VAL A 349 2.42 -8.16 -11.77
N GLY A 350 1.41 -7.32 -12.00
CA GLY A 350 1.61 -5.90 -12.33
C GLY A 350 2.37 -5.15 -11.24
N HIS A 351 2.09 -5.42 -9.95
CA HIS A 351 2.83 -4.82 -8.83
C HIS A 351 4.34 -5.14 -8.95
N ALA A 352 4.67 -6.41 -9.21
CA ALA A 352 6.06 -6.84 -9.40
C ALA A 352 6.75 -6.13 -10.58
N CYS A 353 6.03 -5.83 -11.67
CA CYS A 353 6.56 -5.05 -12.78
C CYS A 353 6.97 -3.63 -12.33
N TYR A 354 6.15 -2.96 -11.53
CA TYR A 354 6.46 -1.62 -11.02
C TYR A 354 7.64 -1.65 -10.05
N THR A 355 7.69 -2.60 -9.13
CA THR A 355 8.81 -2.72 -8.19
C THR A 355 10.12 -3.02 -8.90
N LEU A 356 10.11 -3.86 -9.94
CA LEU A 356 11.29 -4.09 -10.78
C LEU A 356 11.72 -2.81 -11.52
N ALA A 357 10.80 -2.06 -12.10
CA ALA A 357 11.10 -0.79 -12.77
C ALA A 357 11.70 0.24 -11.78
N ILE A 358 11.17 0.32 -10.56
CA ILE A 358 11.71 1.16 -9.49
C ILE A 358 13.13 0.71 -9.08
N ALA A 359 13.35 -0.60 -8.90
CA ALA A 359 14.65 -1.16 -8.57
C ALA A 359 15.71 -0.88 -9.66
N LEU A 360 15.31 -0.91 -10.92
CA LEU A 360 16.12 -0.54 -12.08
C LEU A 360 16.31 0.97 -12.26
N LYS A 361 15.72 1.81 -11.38
CA LYS A 361 15.88 3.28 -11.34
C LYS A 361 15.30 4.03 -12.53
N PHE A 362 14.20 3.54 -13.10
CA PHE A 362 13.44 4.31 -14.07
C PHE A 362 12.86 5.58 -13.42
N LYS A 363 12.93 6.70 -14.14
CA LYS A 363 12.38 7.99 -13.70
C LYS A 363 10.92 8.17 -14.12
N ASN A 364 10.55 7.60 -15.28
CA ASN A 364 9.21 7.67 -15.84
C ASN A 364 8.69 6.24 -16.07
N ILE A 365 7.62 5.88 -15.39
CA ILE A 365 6.98 4.57 -15.50
C ILE A 365 5.57 4.80 -16.04
N ILE A 366 5.31 4.30 -17.25
CA ILE A 366 4.06 4.47 -17.98
C ILE A 366 3.21 3.22 -17.79
N LEU A 367 1.98 3.40 -17.29
CA LEU A 367 1.02 2.32 -17.08
C LEU A 367 0.08 2.23 -18.28
N ILE A 368 -0.09 1.03 -18.84
CA ILE A 368 -1.13 0.70 -19.83
C ILE A 368 -1.79 -0.64 -19.50
N GLY A 369 -3.08 -0.77 -19.82
CA GLY A 369 -3.84 -2.00 -19.51
C GLY A 369 -4.02 -2.26 -18.00
N GLN A 370 -3.79 -1.27 -17.14
CA GLN A 370 -3.92 -1.39 -15.68
C GLN A 370 -5.31 -0.92 -15.20
N ASP A 371 -6.34 -1.59 -15.69
CA ASP A 371 -7.74 -1.19 -15.51
C ASP A 371 -8.23 -1.39 -14.08
N LEU A 372 -7.94 -2.52 -13.45
CA LEU A 372 -8.40 -2.91 -12.11
C LEU A 372 -9.92 -2.73 -11.93
N SER A 373 -10.67 -2.95 -13.00
CA SER A 373 -12.13 -2.87 -13.06
C SER A 373 -12.66 -3.65 -14.24
N PHE A 374 -13.95 -3.96 -14.22
CA PHE A 374 -14.65 -4.46 -15.39
C PHE A 374 -14.86 -3.35 -16.42
N ASP A 375 -14.90 -3.73 -17.70
CA ASP A 375 -15.37 -2.83 -18.74
C ASP A 375 -16.92 -2.73 -18.75
N LYS A 376 -17.49 -1.99 -19.70
CA LYS A 376 -18.95 -1.83 -19.82
C LYS A 376 -19.69 -3.12 -20.20
N GLN A 377 -18.98 -4.10 -20.74
CA GLN A 377 -19.50 -5.40 -21.13
C GLN A 377 -19.36 -6.43 -19.98
N GLY A 378 -18.65 -6.09 -18.92
CA GLY A 378 -18.39 -6.99 -17.81
C GLY A 378 -17.09 -7.79 -17.96
N ASN A 379 -16.26 -7.48 -18.96
CA ASN A 379 -14.98 -8.17 -19.18
C ASN A 379 -13.95 -7.67 -18.15
N SER A 380 -13.15 -8.60 -17.67
CA SER A 380 -12.06 -8.34 -16.71
C SER A 380 -10.73 -8.06 -17.41
N HIS A 381 -10.52 -8.61 -18.59
CA HIS A 381 -9.31 -8.57 -19.39
C HIS A 381 -9.64 -8.24 -20.85
N PHE A 382 -8.60 -8.10 -21.68
CA PHE A 382 -8.80 -7.89 -23.13
C PHE A 382 -9.52 -9.09 -23.79
N ASP A 383 -10.13 -8.82 -24.93
CA ASP A 383 -10.86 -9.82 -25.73
C ASP A 383 -10.07 -11.09 -25.96
N SER A 384 -10.27 -12.20 -25.90
CA SER A 384 -9.48 -13.44 -26.08
C SER A 384 -8.69 -13.92 -24.85
N PHE A 385 -8.84 -13.26 -23.71
CA PHE A 385 -8.22 -13.70 -22.49
C PHE A 385 -9.26 -14.42 -21.63
N ASP A 386 -9.23 -15.76 -21.62
CA ASP A 386 -10.20 -16.56 -20.88
C ASP A 386 -9.57 -17.12 -19.58
N LEU A 387 -9.64 -16.34 -18.52
CA LEU A 387 -9.27 -16.80 -17.15
C LEU A 387 -10.49 -17.05 -16.26
N GLY A 388 -11.73 -16.99 -16.78
CA GLY A 388 -12.93 -17.16 -15.98
C GLY A 388 -13.12 -16.09 -14.91
N SER A 389 -12.57 -14.89 -15.11
CA SER A 389 -12.62 -13.77 -14.17
C SER A 389 -13.59 -12.64 -14.58
N ASP A 390 -14.39 -12.85 -15.63
CA ASP A 390 -15.42 -11.91 -16.03
C ASP A 390 -16.58 -11.86 -15.04
N ILE A 391 -17.38 -10.80 -15.08
CA ILE A 391 -18.42 -10.54 -14.09
C ILE A 391 -19.39 -11.72 -13.93
N ASP A 392 -19.70 -12.42 -15.03
CA ASP A 392 -20.60 -13.57 -15.01
C ASP A 392 -20.00 -14.81 -14.34
N THR A 393 -18.69 -14.91 -14.27
CA THR A 393 -17.95 -16.02 -13.65
C THR A 393 -17.50 -15.74 -12.22
N THR A 394 -17.48 -14.46 -11.80
CA THR A 394 -17.06 -14.02 -10.48
C THR A 394 -18.22 -13.77 -9.51
N LEU A 395 -19.37 -14.39 -9.71
CA LEU A 395 -20.61 -14.19 -8.94
C LEU A 395 -20.46 -14.32 -7.41
N ASN A 396 -19.44 -15.01 -6.94
CA ASN A 396 -19.16 -15.22 -5.52
C ASN A 396 -18.15 -14.21 -4.92
N ILE A 397 -17.59 -13.31 -5.73
CA ILE A 397 -16.63 -12.29 -5.26
C ILE A 397 -17.40 -10.97 -5.07
N PRO A 398 -17.35 -10.35 -3.88
CA PRO A 398 -18.02 -9.07 -3.65
C PRO A 398 -17.55 -8.01 -4.64
N THR A 399 -18.48 -7.43 -5.38
CA THR A 399 -18.23 -6.30 -6.28
C THR A 399 -18.48 -4.99 -5.55
N LEU A 400 -17.75 -3.97 -5.93
CA LEU A 400 -17.88 -2.60 -5.42
C LEU A 400 -17.67 -1.59 -6.54
N LYS A 401 -18.11 -0.36 -6.30
CA LYS A 401 -17.87 0.77 -7.19
C LYS A 401 -16.68 1.58 -6.71
N THR A 402 -15.88 2.03 -7.65
CA THR A 402 -14.76 2.94 -7.39
C THR A 402 -14.73 4.05 -8.43
N VAL A 403 -13.99 5.13 -8.15
CA VAL A 403 -13.85 6.26 -9.07
C VAL A 403 -13.22 5.81 -10.38
N ALA A 404 -13.80 6.22 -11.49
CA ALA A 404 -13.28 5.92 -12.81
C ALA A 404 -12.04 6.75 -13.15
N TYR A 405 -11.19 6.24 -14.06
CA TYR A 405 -10.14 7.03 -14.73
C TYR A 405 -10.72 8.37 -15.24
N GLY A 406 -9.96 9.45 -15.08
CA GLY A 406 -10.42 10.81 -15.36
C GLY A 406 -11.15 11.48 -14.21
N GLY A 407 -11.45 10.77 -13.12
CA GLY A 407 -12.12 11.32 -11.94
C GLY A 407 -13.61 11.59 -12.12
N LEU A 408 -14.20 11.21 -13.24
CA LEU A 408 -15.62 11.44 -13.55
C LEU A 408 -16.40 10.13 -13.62
N GLY A 409 -17.36 9.95 -12.72
CA GLY A 409 -18.19 8.74 -12.64
C GLY A 409 -17.54 7.59 -11.89
N GLU A 410 -18.14 6.42 -12.00
CA GLU A 410 -17.75 5.20 -11.28
C GLU A 410 -17.60 4.03 -12.26
N VAL A 411 -16.71 3.11 -11.90
CA VAL A 411 -16.55 1.80 -12.55
C VAL A 411 -16.81 0.70 -11.55
N LEU A 412 -17.24 -0.47 -12.03
CA LEU A 412 -17.42 -1.65 -11.22
C LEU A 412 -16.09 -2.41 -11.13
N THR A 413 -15.71 -2.76 -9.91
CA THR A 413 -14.55 -3.60 -9.61
C THR A 413 -14.93 -4.68 -8.61
N HIS A 414 -14.04 -5.59 -8.30
CA HIS A 414 -14.22 -6.50 -7.18
C HIS A 414 -13.19 -6.25 -6.07
N LEU A 415 -13.46 -6.79 -4.89
CA LEU A 415 -12.71 -6.50 -3.68
C LEU A 415 -11.20 -6.74 -3.84
N ALA A 416 -10.79 -7.84 -4.48
CA ALA A 416 -9.36 -8.14 -4.66
C ALA A 416 -8.66 -7.11 -5.55
N TRP A 417 -9.31 -6.64 -6.64
CA TRP A 417 -8.70 -5.61 -7.50
C TRP A 417 -8.67 -4.24 -6.84
N ASP A 418 -9.64 -3.91 -6.00
CA ASP A 418 -9.60 -2.70 -5.20
C ASP A 418 -8.47 -2.75 -4.16
N ASP A 419 -8.22 -3.93 -3.57
CA ASP A 419 -7.07 -4.16 -2.70
C ASP A 419 -5.75 -4.03 -3.48
N TYR A 420 -5.66 -4.57 -4.72
CA TYR A 420 -4.50 -4.39 -5.61
C TYR A 420 -4.27 -2.91 -5.94
N ARG A 421 -5.34 -2.18 -6.26
CA ARG A 421 -5.29 -0.73 -6.53
C ARG A 421 -4.71 0.03 -5.34
N LYS A 422 -5.23 -0.20 -4.13
CA LYS A 422 -4.76 0.42 -2.90
C LYS A 422 -3.28 0.12 -2.61
N LYS A 423 -2.84 -1.12 -2.85
CA LYS A 423 -1.42 -1.49 -2.70
C LYS A 423 -0.52 -0.82 -3.73
N LEU A 424 -0.98 -0.65 -4.97
CA LEU A 424 -0.25 0.16 -5.96
C LEU A 424 -0.16 1.63 -5.55
N GLU A 425 -1.23 2.21 -5.03
CA GLU A 425 -1.24 3.57 -4.49
C GLU A 425 -0.23 3.74 -3.36
N ASP A 426 -0.13 2.76 -2.46
CA ASP A 426 0.86 2.75 -1.39
C ASP A 426 2.30 2.69 -1.95
N LEU A 427 2.53 1.84 -2.97
CA LEU A 427 3.82 1.76 -3.66
C LEU A 427 4.20 3.09 -4.32
N PHE A 428 3.27 3.71 -5.04
CA PHE A 428 3.52 4.96 -5.76
C PHE A 428 3.73 6.13 -4.80
N ALA A 429 2.96 6.20 -3.72
CA ALA A 429 3.12 7.21 -2.68
C ALA A 429 4.50 7.15 -2.00
N ARG A 430 5.00 5.92 -1.72
CA ARG A 430 6.35 5.72 -1.13
C ARG A 430 7.48 6.07 -2.09
N ASN A 431 7.21 6.12 -3.41
CA ASN A 431 8.19 6.38 -4.46
C ASN A 431 7.90 7.69 -5.21
N SER A 432 7.57 8.76 -4.50
CA SER A 432 7.17 10.06 -5.07
C SER A 432 8.22 10.74 -5.97
N GLN A 433 9.48 10.28 -5.94
CA GLN A 433 10.56 10.71 -6.84
C GLN A 433 10.42 10.15 -8.26
N VAL A 434 9.55 9.16 -8.49
CA VAL A 434 9.26 8.54 -9.79
C VAL A 434 8.01 9.17 -10.38
N ASN A 435 8.02 9.47 -11.69
CA ASN A 435 6.83 9.90 -12.41
C ASN A 435 6.01 8.69 -12.85
N PHE A 436 4.93 8.39 -12.13
CA PHE A 436 3.96 7.39 -12.53
C PHE A 436 2.92 8.01 -13.47
N LEU A 437 2.91 7.57 -14.72
CA LEU A 437 2.10 8.13 -15.80
C LEU A 437 1.02 7.12 -16.21
N ASN A 438 -0.20 7.31 -15.71
CA ASN A 438 -1.31 6.42 -16.03
C ASN A 438 -1.87 6.74 -17.41
N ALA A 439 -1.44 5.96 -18.40
CA ALA A 439 -1.89 6.03 -19.78
C ALA A 439 -2.84 4.89 -20.16
N THR A 440 -3.49 4.26 -19.17
CA THR A 440 -4.49 3.20 -19.37
C THR A 440 -5.71 3.70 -20.17
N GLU A 441 -6.09 4.97 -19.96
CA GLU A 441 -7.25 5.60 -20.63
C GLU A 441 -8.56 4.84 -20.40
N GLY A 442 -8.70 4.23 -19.24
CA GLY A 442 -9.87 3.45 -18.82
C GLY A 442 -9.67 2.85 -17.43
N GLY A 443 -10.67 2.11 -16.96
CA GLY A 443 -10.60 1.42 -15.68
C GLY A 443 -10.79 2.30 -14.46
N ALA A 444 -10.32 1.82 -13.31
CA ALA A 444 -10.36 2.53 -12.04
C ALA A 444 -9.26 3.61 -11.99
N ARG A 445 -9.56 4.72 -11.33
CA ARG A 445 -8.56 5.73 -11.01
C ARG A 445 -7.56 5.17 -10.01
N ILE A 446 -6.27 5.44 -10.25
CA ILE A 446 -5.17 5.06 -9.37
C ILE A 446 -4.53 6.34 -8.85
N GLU A 447 -4.63 6.59 -7.55
CA GLU A 447 -4.05 7.78 -6.93
C GLU A 447 -2.51 7.76 -7.03
N PHE A 448 -1.89 8.93 -6.84
CA PHE A 448 -0.44 9.13 -6.98
C PHE A 448 0.10 8.86 -8.39
N THR A 449 -0.78 8.79 -9.39
CA THR A 449 -0.41 8.76 -10.81
C THR A 449 -0.86 10.03 -11.51
N LYS A 450 -0.18 10.38 -12.60
CA LYS A 450 -0.62 11.41 -13.53
C LYS A 450 -1.33 10.78 -14.70
N GLU A 451 -2.64 10.97 -14.81
CA GLU A 451 -3.41 10.52 -15.97
C GLU A 451 -3.01 11.31 -17.23
N ILE A 452 -2.71 10.59 -18.30
CA ILE A 452 -2.21 11.15 -19.56
C ILE A 452 -2.64 10.29 -20.75
N ASN A 453 -2.87 10.91 -21.90
CA ASN A 453 -3.10 10.17 -23.13
C ASN A 453 -1.84 9.42 -23.57
N PHE A 454 -1.96 8.15 -24.00
CA PHE A 454 -0.83 7.29 -24.32
C PHE A 454 0.03 7.82 -25.46
N GLU A 455 -0.59 8.34 -26.53
CA GLU A 455 0.17 8.90 -27.66
C GLU A 455 0.99 10.13 -27.26
N LEU A 456 0.38 11.02 -26.46
CA LEU A 456 1.09 12.19 -25.91
C LEU A 456 2.23 11.76 -24.99
N CYS A 457 2.02 10.73 -24.18
CA CYS A 457 3.04 10.16 -23.32
C CYS A 457 4.22 9.62 -24.13
N CYS A 458 3.97 8.79 -25.14
CA CYS A 458 5.01 8.26 -26.03
C CYS A 458 5.83 9.36 -26.74
N LYS A 459 5.16 10.42 -27.21
CA LYS A 459 5.85 11.54 -27.88
C LYS A 459 6.75 12.33 -26.93
N LYS A 460 6.39 12.41 -25.66
CA LYS A 460 7.11 13.22 -24.66
C LYS A 460 8.29 12.49 -24.03
N PHE A 461 8.20 11.18 -23.83
CA PHE A 461 9.12 10.39 -23.01
C PHE A 461 9.94 9.34 -23.80
N LYS A 462 9.82 9.32 -25.15
CA LYS A 462 10.62 8.45 -26.03
C LYS A 462 12.08 8.84 -26.03
#